data_d169a57334c75edbafac9ab139dbcbd4
#
_entry.id   d169a57334c75edbafac9ab139dbcbd4
#
_cell.length_a   1.000
_cell.length_b   1.000
_cell.length_c   1.000
_cell.angle_alpha   90.00
_cell.angle_beta   90.00
_cell.angle_gamma   90.00
#
_symmetry.space_group_name_H-M   'P 1'
#
loop_
_entity.id
_entity.type
_entity.pdbx_description
1 polymer ?
#
loop_
_entity_poly.entity_id
_entity_poly.type
_entity_poly.pdbx_seq_one_letter_code
_entity_poly.pdbx_strand_id
1 'polypeptide(L)'
;MWGQMHLAVYDDNIADRKQTERLLGRESERRKNAGEEGFYIDSYGNIEALMRTPQMYDALFVDMVNGPENGLDVAYMLLDAGVVAPIILCMSKYKYEDMVKKEDHDKFLYLNKPLLVGELHEMLDYCIVLKGDPIPTIEIRTDEFTLYAKDDDIVYAKMENSKLLIKLQDGRTALTVNNVYNFYEECTEFPQICPISENAVVNVNHIKSVCFRHVIMDDNTKLKVAFSFRNNIKEAKTHLENNI
;
A
#
# COMPACT_ATOMS: atom_id res chain seq x y z
N MET A 1 -10.80 -3.16 5.38
CA MET A 1 -11.53 -2.74 4.15
C MET A 1 -10.47 -2.42 3.12
N TRP A 2 -10.44 -3.13 1.99
CA TRP A 2 -9.42 -2.96 0.95
C TRP A 2 -9.52 -1.54 0.39
N GLY A 3 -8.42 -0.81 0.30
CA GLY A 3 -8.42 0.48 -0.39
C GLY A 3 -8.79 0.32 -1.86
N GLN A 4 -9.53 1.27 -2.42
CA GLN A 4 -9.96 1.24 -3.82
C GLN A 4 -8.76 1.06 -4.76
N MET A 5 -8.81 0.05 -5.64
CA MET A 5 -7.74 -0.20 -6.61
C MET A 5 -7.76 0.82 -7.74
N HIS A 6 -6.58 1.25 -8.16
CA HIS A 6 -6.36 2.09 -9.33
C HIS A 6 -5.77 1.25 -10.46
N LEU A 7 -6.50 1.11 -11.56
CA LEU A 7 -6.18 0.27 -12.69
C LEU A 7 -5.76 1.12 -13.89
N ALA A 8 -4.72 0.69 -14.62
CA ALA A 8 -4.38 1.26 -15.92
C ALA A 8 -4.75 0.29 -17.05
N VAL A 9 -5.20 0.85 -18.17
CA VAL A 9 -5.40 0.12 -19.43
C VAL A 9 -4.55 0.79 -20.50
N TYR A 10 -3.62 0.06 -21.08
CA TYR A 10 -2.86 0.48 -22.24
C TYR A 10 -3.24 -0.35 -23.46
N ASP A 11 -3.72 0.32 -24.51
CA ASP A 11 -4.07 -0.26 -25.79
C ASP A 11 -4.11 0.86 -26.84
N ASP A 12 -3.33 0.77 -27.90
CA ASP A 12 -3.29 1.77 -28.97
C ASP A 12 -4.56 1.77 -29.81
N ASN A 13 -5.25 0.60 -29.88
CA ASN A 13 -6.55 0.48 -30.52
C ASN A 13 -7.65 1.05 -29.63
N ILE A 14 -8.25 2.16 -30.06
CA ILE A 14 -9.32 2.84 -29.32
C ILE A 14 -10.55 1.96 -29.06
N ALA A 15 -10.90 1.04 -29.97
CA ALA A 15 -12.07 0.19 -29.83
C ALA A 15 -11.84 -0.88 -28.74
N ASP A 16 -10.71 -1.53 -28.77
CA ASP A 16 -10.31 -2.56 -27.80
C ASP A 16 -10.11 -1.94 -26.43
N ARG A 17 -9.43 -0.78 -26.34
CA ARG A 17 -9.28 -0.02 -25.11
C ARG A 17 -10.64 0.31 -24.47
N LYS A 18 -11.58 0.84 -25.24
CA LYS A 18 -12.92 1.13 -24.75
C LYS A 18 -13.71 -0.11 -24.35
N GLN A 19 -13.47 -1.24 -25.00
CA GLN A 19 -14.09 -2.50 -24.58
C GLN A 19 -13.55 -2.96 -23.23
N THR A 20 -12.24 -2.91 -23.02
CA THR A 20 -11.59 -3.25 -21.74
C THR A 20 -12.07 -2.33 -20.62
N GLU A 21 -12.10 -1.00 -20.85
CA GLU A 21 -12.66 -0.03 -19.90
C GLU A 21 -14.09 -0.39 -19.47
N ARG A 22 -14.96 -0.76 -20.46
CA ARG A 22 -16.35 -1.11 -20.17
C ARG A 22 -16.46 -2.39 -19.34
N LEU A 23 -15.62 -3.38 -19.59
CA LEU A 23 -15.63 -4.64 -18.83
C LEU A 23 -15.17 -4.39 -17.39
N LEU A 24 -14.08 -3.65 -17.20
CA LEU A 24 -13.60 -3.25 -15.88
C LEU A 24 -14.61 -2.36 -15.14
N GLY A 25 -15.24 -1.42 -15.84
CA GLY A 25 -16.28 -0.58 -15.25
C GLY A 25 -17.51 -1.37 -14.78
N ARG A 26 -17.97 -2.37 -15.57
CA ARG A 26 -19.06 -3.26 -15.14
C ARG A 26 -18.69 -4.09 -13.93
N GLU A 27 -17.46 -4.60 -13.87
CA GLU A 27 -16.98 -5.33 -12.71
C GLU A 27 -16.86 -4.43 -11.47
N SER A 28 -16.38 -3.20 -11.64
CA SER A 28 -16.38 -2.18 -10.58
C SER A 28 -17.78 -1.94 -10.00
N GLU A 29 -18.78 -1.76 -10.86
CA GLU A 29 -20.18 -1.58 -10.45
C GLU A 29 -20.77 -2.83 -9.77
N ARG A 30 -20.44 -4.02 -10.28
CA ARG A 30 -20.87 -5.28 -9.66
C ARG A 30 -20.37 -5.38 -8.22
N ARG A 31 -19.09 -5.05 -7.99
CA ARG A 31 -18.45 -5.06 -6.65
C ARG A 31 -19.09 -4.04 -5.72
N LYS A 32 -19.28 -2.80 -6.17
CA LYS A 32 -19.98 -1.76 -5.39
C LYS A 32 -21.39 -2.21 -4.97
N ASN A 33 -22.14 -2.84 -5.87
CA ASN A 33 -23.47 -3.37 -5.57
C ASN A 33 -23.44 -4.55 -4.58
N ALA A 34 -22.31 -5.25 -4.47
CA ALA A 34 -22.08 -6.30 -3.48
C ALA A 34 -21.53 -5.76 -2.14
N GLY A 35 -21.35 -4.43 -2.02
CA GLY A 35 -20.77 -3.81 -0.81
C GLY A 35 -19.25 -3.86 -0.75
N GLU A 36 -18.60 -4.19 -1.86
CA GLU A 36 -17.15 -4.19 -2.03
C GLU A 36 -16.65 -2.84 -2.58
N GLU A 37 -15.34 -2.60 -2.52
CA GLU A 37 -14.74 -1.43 -3.15
C GLU A 37 -14.72 -1.59 -4.68
N GLY A 38 -15.04 -0.51 -5.39
CA GLY A 38 -14.91 -0.44 -6.83
C GLY A 38 -13.49 -0.10 -7.28
N PHE A 39 -13.32 0.21 -8.57
CA PHE A 39 -12.03 0.53 -9.17
C PHE A 39 -12.02 1.95 -9.72
N TYR A 40 -10.87 2.63 -9.63
CA TYR A 40 -10.52 3.74 -10.51
C TYR A 40 -9.84 3.18 -11.76
N ILE A 41 -10.21 3.66 -12.93
CA ILE A 41 -9.73 3.11 -14.20
C ILE A 41 -9.28 4.27 -15.09
N ASP A 42 -7.98 4.31 -15.37
CA ASP A 42 -7.40 5.20 -16.37
C ASP A 42 -7.04 4.40 -17.62
N SER A 43 -7.13 5.04 -18.79
CA SER A 43 -6.80 4.37 -20.04
C SER A 43 -5.93 5.23 -20.96
N TYR A 44 -4.99 4.59 -21.61
CA TYR A 44 -3.93 5.21 -22.38
C TYR A 44 -3.87 4.62 -23.79
N GLY A 45 -3.83 5.49 -24.79
CA GLY A 45 -3.60 5.14 -26.20
C GLY A 45 -2.18 5.42 -26.65
N ASN A 46 -1.32 5.96 -25.77
CA ASN A 46 0.10 6.16 -26.02
C ASN A 46 0.90 5.92 -24.76
N ILE A 47 2.13 5.45 -24.96
CA ILE A 47 3.04 5.06 -23.87
C ILE A 47 3.52 6.25 -23.05
N GLU A 48 3.75 7.42 -23.67
CA GLU A 48 4.29 8.59 -22.99
C GLU A 48 3.37 9.08 -21.86
N ALA A 49 2.06 8.99 -22.07
CA ALA A 49 1.09 9.38 -21.06
C ALA A 49 1.07 8.39 -19.88
N LEU A 50 1.13 7.07 -20.15
CA LEU A 50 1.19 6.03 -19.12
C LEU A 50 2.49 6.15 -18.31
N MET A 51 3.61 6.39 -18.95
CA MET A 51 4.93 6.43 -18.32
C MET A 51 5.19 7.66 -17.44
N ARG A 52 4.26 8.61 -17.35
CA ARG A 52 4.42 9.78 -16.45
C ARG A 52 4.40 9.40 -14.99
N THR A 53 3.49 8.52 -14.60
CA THR A 53 3.30 8.09 -13.20
C THR A 53 2.85 6.62 -13.12
N PRO A 54 3.58 5.67 -13.73
CA PRO A 54 3.11 4.29 -13.84
C PRO A 54 3.04 3.56 -12.48
N GLN A 55 3.79 4.03 -11.47
CA GLN A 55 3.84 3.44 -10.13
C GLN A 55 2.56 3.71 -9.29
N MET A 56 1.67 4.59 -9.76
CA MET A 56 0.43 4.90 -9.05
C MET A 56 -0.64 3.81 -9.19
N TYR A 57 -0.46 2.87 -10.13
CA TYR A 57 -1.44 1.84 -10.41
C TYR A 57 -1.19 0.58 -9.58
N ASP A 58 -2.30 -0.06 -9.20
CA ASP A 58 -2.31 -1.32 -8.47
C ASP A 58 -2.35 -2.55 -9.39
N ALA A 59 -2.75 -2.36 -10.65
CA ALA A 59 -2.63 -3.34 -11.72
C ALA A 59 -2.68 -2.64 -13.09
N LEU A 60 -1.93 -3.18 -14.07
CA LEU A 60 -1.83 -2.60 -15.41
C LEU A 60 -2.20 -3.66 -16.48
N PHE A 61 -3.23 -3.38 -17.27
CA PHE A 61 -3.65 -4.20 -18.40
C PHE A 61 -2.98 -3.64 -19.66
N VAL A 62 -2.10 -4.45 -20.28
CA VAL A 62 -1.31 -4.06 -21.45
C VAL A 62 -1.69 -4.94 -22.64
N ASP A 63 -2.15 -4.31 -23.72
CA ASP A 63 -2.45 -5.02 -24.96
C ASP A 63 -1.18 -5.49 -25.68
N MET A 64 -1.20 -6.72 -26.19
CA MET A 64 -0.10 -7.39 -26.84
C MET A 64 -0.19 -7.38 -28.38
N VAL A 65 -0.93 -6.46 -28.97
CA VAL A 65 -1.05 -6.40 -30.44
C VAL A 65 0.25 -5.90 -31.08
N ASN A 66 0.58 -6.49 -32.23
CA ASN A 66 1.69 -6.07 -33.09
C ASN A 66 1.43 -4.70 -33.70
N GLY A 67 1.95 -3.67 -33.09
CA GLY A 67 2.01 -2.29 -33.58
C GLY A 67 3.46 -1.77 -33.60
N PRO A 68 3.68 -0.52 -33.95
CA PRO A 68 5.01 0.12 -33.84
C PRO A 68 5.51 0.15 -32.39
N GLU A 69 4.62 0.02 -31.40
CA GLU A 69 4.94 -0.19 -29.98
C GLU A 69 4.38 -1.55 -29.59
N ASN A 70 5.24 -2.54 -29.50
CA ASN A 70 4.87 -3.87 -29.04
C ASN A 70 4.50 -3.80 -27.56
N GLY A 71 3.33 -4.32 -27.16
CA GLY A 71 2.91 -4.34 -25.76
C GLY A 71 3.87 -5.03 -24.81
N LEU A 72 4.66 -5.98 -25.30
CA LEU A 72 5.73 -6.60 -24.53
C LEU A 72 6.87 -5.61 -24.21
N ASP A 73 7.24 -4.76 -25.16
CA ASP A 73 8.23 -3.70 -24.94
C ASP A 73 7.72 -2.70 -23.90
N VAL A 74 6.42 -2.35 -23.97
CA VAL A 74 5.76 -1.51 -22.96
C VAL A 74 5.81 -2.15 -21.57
N ALA A 75 5.55 -3.45 -21.47
CA ALA A 75 5.60 -4.17 -20.20
C ALA A 75 7.04 -4.17 -19.61
N TYR A 76 8.05 -4.37 -20.41
CA TYR A 76 9.44 -4.25 -19.96
C TYR A 76 9.81 -2.82 -19.55
N MET A 77 9.36 -1.80 -20.30
CA MET A 77 9.56 -0.39 -19.91
C MET A 77 8.93 -0.08 -18.54
N LEU A 78 7.77 -0.66 -18.25
CA LEU A 78 7.12 -0.51 -16.94
C LEU A 78 7.95 -1.15 -15.81
N LEU A 79 8.50 -2.36 -16.04
CA LEU A 79 9.39 -3.01 -15.08
C LEU A 79 10.67 -2.18 -14.85
N ASP A 80 11.28 -1.67 -15.93
CA ASP A 80 12.49 -0.84 -15.87
C ASP A 80 12.23 0.50 -15.16
N ALA A 81 10.98 1.02 -15.24
CA ALA A 81 10.55 2.18 -14.49
C ALA A 81 10.26 1.89 -13.00
N GLY A 82 10.44 0.64 -12.54
CA GLY A 82 10.25 0.25 -11.14
C GLY A 82 8.80 -0.02 -10.75
N VAL A 83 7.92 -0.33 -11.71
CA VAL A 83 6.54 -0.77 -11.41
C VAL A 83 6.62 -2.14 -10.75
N VAL A 84 6.04 -2.25 -9.55
CA VAL A 84 5.94 -3.51 -8.77
C VAL A 84 4.52 -4.10 -8.82
N ALA A 85 3.56 -3.33 -9.30
CA ALA A 85 2.19 -3.79 -9.48
C ALA A 85 2.09 -4.86 -10.56
N PRO A 86 1.13 -5.81 -10.49
CA PRO A 86 0.90 -6.80 -11.53
C PRO A 86 0.70 -6.16 -12.91
N ILE A 87 1.45 -6.66 -13.90
CA ILE A 87 1.29 -6.29 -15.31
C ILE A 87 0.61 -7.47 -16.01
N ILE A 88 -0.61 -7.22 -16.52
CA ILE A 88 -1.48 -8.22 -17.17
C ILE A 88 -1.36 -8.03 -18.69
N LEU A 89 -0.77 -9.00 -19.37
CA LEU A 89 -0.66 -9.01 -20.82
C LEU A 89 -1.95 -9.55 -21.45
N CYS A 90 -2.64 -8.71 -22.22
CA CYS A 90 -3.88 -9.06 -22.90
C CYS A 90 -3.59 -9.53 -24.33
N MET A 91 -3.76 -10.84 -24.62
CA MET A 91 -3.28 -11.50 -25.84
C MET A 91 -4.41 -11.92 -26.76
N SER A 92 -4.34 -11.59 -28.06
CA SER A 92 -5.41 -11.88 -29.02
C SER A 92 -5.20 -13.07 -29.93
N LYS A 93 -3.94 -13.44 -30.25
CA LYS A 93 -3.66 -14.47 -31.29
C LYS A 93 -2.46 -15.37 -31.00
N TYR A 94 -1.65 -15.04 -30.02
CA TYR A 94 -0.39 -15.73 -29.78
C TYR A 94 -0.38 -16.33 -28.38
N LYS A 95 0.38 -17.41 -28.21
CA LYS A 95 0.68 -17.94 -26.88
C LYS A 95 1.83 -17.12 -26.28
N TYR A 96 1.73 -16.80 -25.00
CA TYR A 96 2.78 -16.06 -24.32
C TYR A 96 4.13 -16.78 -24.34
N GLU A 97 4.10 -18.12 -24.37
CA GLU A 97 5.29 -18.99 -24.47
C GLU A 97 6.12 -18.72 -25.72
N ASP A 98 5.48 -18.20 -26.79
CA ASP A 98 6.15 -17.92 -28.05
C ASP A 98 6.74 -16.48 -28.10
N MET A 99 6.31 -15.60 -27.19
CA MET A 99 6.64 -14.18 -27.22
C MET A 99 7.50 -13.73 -26.04
N VAL A 100 7.17 -14.20 -24.83
CA VAL A 100 7.87 -13.85 -23.59
C VAL A 100 9.00 -14.83 -23.37
N LYS A 101 10.20 -14.35 -23.02
CA LYS A 101 11.31 -15.26 -22.67
C LYS A 101 10.93 -16.12 -21.47
N LYS A 102 11.33 -17.40 -21.50
CA LYS A 102 10.96 -18.37 -20.48
C LYS A 102 11.33 -17.92 -19.06
N GLU A 103 12.46 -17.26 -18.90
CA GLU A 103 12.94 -16.69 -17.64
C GLU A 103 12.09 -15.52 -17.10
N ASP A 104 11.22 -14.95 -17.95
CA ASP A 104 10.38 -13.81 -17.62
C ASP A 104 8.90 -14.16 -17.50
N HIS A 105 8.52 -15.44 -17.66
CA HIS A 105 7.13 -15.87 -17.61
C HIS A 105 6.45 -15.49 -16.30
N ASP A 106 7.16 -15.56 -15.18
CA ASP A 106 6.63 -15.27 -13.85
C ASP A 106 6.55 -13.75 -13.54
N LYS A 107 7.06 -12.90 -14.42
CA LYS A 107 7.01 -11.44 -14.27
C LYS A 107 5.68 -10.83 -14.67
N PHE A 108 4.88 -11.57 -15.44
CA PHE A 108 3.64 -11.09 -16.01
C PHE A 108 2.47 -12.01 -15.69
N LEU A 109 1.27 -11.45 -15.71
CA LEU A 109 0.01 -12.18 -15.73
C LEU A 109 -0.55 -12.17 -17.15
N TYR A 110 -1.45 -13.10 -17.49
CA TYR A 110 -1.89 -13.30 -18.86
C TYR A 110 -3.41 -13.41 -18.94
N LEU A 111 -4.02 -12.66 -19.86
CA LEU A 111 -5.42 -12.81 -20.23
C LEU A 111 -5.59 -12.96 -21.73
N ASN A 112 -6.46 -13.85 -22.17
CA ASN A 112 -6.75 -14.03 -23.58
C ASN A 112 -7.87 -13.07 -24.03
N LYS A 113 -7.72 -12.49 -25.22
CA LYS A 113 -8.80 -11.78 -25.90
C LYS A 113 -9.62 -12.71 -26.77
N PRO A 114 -10.97 -12.59 -26.84
CA PRO A 114 -11.75 -11.60 -26.14
C PRO A 114 -11.79 -11.82 -24.63
N LEU A 115 -11.65 -10.74 -23.85
CA LEU A 115 -11.69 -10.83 -22.38
C LEU A 115 -13.03 -11.40 -21.91
N LEU A 116 -12.99 -12.53 -21.24
CA LEU A 116 -14.18 -13.15 -20.65
C LEU A 116 -14.41 -12.60 -19.24
N VAL A 117 -15.68 -12.34 -18.92
CA VAL A 117 -16.04 -11.73 -17.62
C VAL A 117 -15.55 -12.55 -16.43
N GLY A 118 -15.65 -13.91 -16.51
CA GLY A 118 -15.20 -14.80 -15.44
C GLY A 118 -13.69 -14.74 -15.24
N GLU A 119 -12.89 -14.84 -16.32
CA GLU A 119 -11.43 -14.77 -16.28
C GLU A 119 -10.95 -13.39 -15.76
N LEU A 120 -11.61 -12.33 -16.19
CA LEU A 120 -11.33 -10.97 -15.73
C LEU A 120 -11.61 -10.82 -14.22
N HIS A 121 -12.72 -11.39 -13.75
CA HIS A 121 -13.09 -11.39 -12.35
C HIS A 121 -12.02 -12.11 -11.49
N GLU A 122 -11.65 -13.34 -11.87
CA GLU A 122 -10.61 -14.12 -11.18
C GLU A 122 -9.25 -13.41 -11.17
N MET A 123 -8.88 -12.77 -12.30
CA MET A 123 -7.65 -11.99 -12.41
C MET A 123 -7.64 -10.79 -11.47
N LEU A 124 -8.75 -10.06 -11.38
CA LEU A 124 -8.88 -8.92 -10.48
C LEU A 124 -8.88 -9.36 -9.01
N ASP A 125 -9.53 -10.47 -8.67
CA ASP A 125 -9.44 -11.05 -7.32
C ASP A 125 -8.00 -11.42 -6.95
N TYR A 126 -7.26 -12.00 -7.89
CA TYR A 126 -5.85 -12.29 -7.70
C TYR A 126 -5.01 -11.02 -7.51
N CYS A 127 -5.24 -9.96 -8.30
CA CYS A 127 -4.57 -8.69 -8.13
C CYS A 127 -4.89 -8.02 -6.79
N ILE A 128 -6.13 -8.13 -6.30
CA ILE A 128 -6.53 -7.66 -4.97
C ILE A 128 -5.74 -8.39 -3.88
N VAL A 129 -5.61 -9.71 -3.98
CA VAL A 129 -4.81 -10.51 -3.04
C VAL A 129 -3.33 -10.11 -3.09
N LEU A 130 -2.76 -9.88 -4.29
CA LEU A 130 -1.38 -9.43 -4.45
C LEU A 130 -1.12 -8.03 -3.89
N LYS A 131 -2.10 -7.12 -4.04
CA LYS A 131 -2.02 -5.78 -3.43
C LYS A 131 -1.89 -5.87 -1.91
N GLY A 132 -2.45 -6.91 -1.32
CA GLY A 132 -2.52 -7.09 0.13
C GLY A 132 -3.49 -6.11 0.80
N ASP A 133 -3.67 -6.25 2.08
CA ASP A 133 -4.38 -5.25 2.87
C ASP A 133 -3.61 -3.92 2.80
N PRO A 134 -4.30 -2.79 2.65
CA PRO A 134 -3.62 -1.50 2.77
C PRO A 134 -2.92 -1.47 4.11
N ILE A 135 -1.60 -1.32 4.08
CA ILE A 135 -0.83 -1.16 5.32
C ILE A 135 -1.32 0.13 5.95
N PRO A 136 -1.93 0.08 7.12
CA PRO A 136 -2.39 1.29 7.79
C PRO A 136 -1.22 2.28 7.92
N THR A 137 -1.47 3.53 7.62
CA THR A 137 -0.49 4.60 7.76
C THR A 137 -1.09 5.78 8.50
N ILE A 138 -0.27 6.45 9.29
CA ILE A 138 -0.62 7.71 9.95
C ILE A 138 0.01 8.86 9.18
N GLU A 139 -0.79 9.86 8.87
CA GLU A 139 -0.29 11.10 8.30
C GLU A 139 0.30 11.99 9.39
N ILE A 140 1.61 12.25 9.33
CA ILE A 140 2.34 13.12 10.25
C ILE A 140 2.68 14.42 9.53
N ARG A 141 2.01 15.51 9.92
CA ARG A 141 2.23 16.85 9.37
C ARG A 141 3.17 17.63 10.27
N THR A 142 4.26 18.10 9.70
CA THR A 142 5.20 19.02 10.33
C THR A 142 5.12 20.40 9.65
N ASP A 143 5.83 21.38 10.18
CA ASP A 143 5.91 22.71 9.57
C ASP A 143 6.65 22.68 8.20
N GLU A 144 7.47 21.65 7.94
CA GLU A 144 8.34 21.57 6.76
C GLU A 144 7.87 20.54 5.73
N PHE A 145 7.26 19.43 6.18
CA PHE A 145 6.85 18.31 5.31
C PHE A 145 5.71 17.50 5.91
N THR A 146 5.07 16.72 5.06
CA THR A 146 4.13 15.66 5.45
C THR A 146 4.76 14.31 5.16
N LEU A 147 4.66 13.36 6.09
CA LEU A 147 5.07 11.98 5.88
C LEU A 147 3.95 11.02 6.28
N TYR A 148 3.95 9.84 5.70
CA TYR A 148 3.05 8.74 6.04
C TYR A 148 3.87 7.65 6.72
N ALA A 149 3.61 7.40 8.00
CA ALA A 149 4.31 6.41 8.81
C ALA A 149 3.45 5.16 8.98
N LYS A 150 4.04 4.00 8.77
CA LYS A 150 3.46 2.71 9.13
C LYS A 150 3.62 2.48 10.63
N ASP A 151 2.96 1.46 11.13
CA ASP A 151 3.02 1.04 12.52
C ASP A 151 4.46 0.82 13.03
N ASP A 152 5.28 0.06 12.27
CA ASP A 152 6.66 -0.25 12.65
C ASP A 152 7.63 0.94 12.42
N ASP A 153 7.24 1.95 11.64
CA ASP A 153 8.06 3.14 11.44
C ASP A 153 8.13 4.01 12.70
N ILE A 154 7.14 3.90 13.60
CA ILE A 154 7.02 4.74 14.80
C ILE A 154 7.63 4.01 16.00
N VAL A 155 8.66 4.59 16.58
CA VAL A 155 9.33 4.05 17.79
C VAL A 155 8.65 4.56 19.06
N TYR A 156 8.47 5.87 19.20
CA TYR A 156 7.71 6.53 20.25
C TYR A 156 7.33 7.94 19.85
N ALA A 157 6.34 8.51 20.56
CA ALA A 157 6.08 9.94 20.53
C ALA A 157 6.04 10.51 21.95
N LYS A 158 6.56 11.71 22.14
CA LYS A 158 6.62 12.40 23.44
C LYS A 158 6.43 13.91 23.29
N MET A 159 5.85 14.55 24.30
CA MET A 159 5.84 16.00 24.36
C MET A 159 7.26 16.54 24.64
N GLU A 160 7.68 17.50 23.86
CA GLU A 160 8.94 18.24 24.02
C GLU A 160 8.73 19.70 23.62
N ASN A 161 9.00 20.62 24.55
CA ASN A 161 8.86 22.06 24.30
C ASN A 161 7.51 22.49 23.68
N SER A 162 6.40 21.93 24.20
CA SER A 162 5.02 22.17 23.72
C SER A 162 4.70 21.66 22.29
N LYS A 163 5.59 20.89 21.69
CA LYS A 163 5.35 20.15 20.44
C LYS A 163 5.44 18.65 20.70
N LEU A 164 4.78 17.87 19.86
CA LEU A 164 4.91 16.42 19.87
C LEU A 164 6.11 16.03 19.00
N LEU A 165 7.10 15.41 19.63
CA LEU A 165 8.24 14.79 18.96
C LEU A 165 7.92 13.33 18.68
N ILE A 166 7.92 12.92 17.41
CA ILE A 166 7.73 11.55 16.97
C ILE A 166 9.09 11.02 16.50
N LYS A 167 9.55 9.94 17.12
CA LYS A 167 10.79 9.25 16.74
C LYS A 167 10.47 8.13 15.76
N LEU A 168 11.16 8.12 14.61
CA LEU A 168 11.03 7.10 13.59
C LEU A 168 12.16 6.08 13.65
N GLN A 169 11.90 4.86 13.16
CA GLN A 169 12.82 3.72 13.14
C GLN A 169 14.10 4.02 12.34
N ASP A 170 13.98 4.76 11.24
CA ASP A 170 15.10 5.18 10.39
C ASP A 170 16.01 6.25 11.03
N GLY A 171 15.73 6.62 12.28
CA GLY A 171 16.50 7.61 13.05
C GLY A 171 16.01 9.05 12.90
N ARG A 172 15.12 9.34 11.95
CA ARG A 172 14.50 10.68 11.80
C ARG A 172 13.62 11.01 13.00
N THR A 173 13.34 12.30 13.14
CA THR A 173 12.36 12.82 14.10
C THR A 173 11.44 13.80 13.40
N ALA A 174 10.15 13.71 13.69
CA ALA A 174 9.16 14.68 13.24
C ALA A 174 8.64 15.49 14.44
N LEU A 175 8.59 16.82 14.29
CA LEU A 175 8.00 17.72 15.28
C LEU A 175 6.68 18.25 14.74
N THR A 176 5.60 18.04 15.47
CA THR A 176 4.26 18.48 15.06
C THR A 176 3.57 19.26 16.18
N VAL A 177 2.61 20.11 15.81
CA VAL A 177 1.77 20.89 16.72
C VAL A 177 0.64 20.04 17.34
N ASN A 178 0.77 18.71 17.31
CA ASN A 178 -0.18 17.77 17.89
C ASN A 178 0.11 17.54 19.39
N ASN A 179 -0.77 16.84 20.09
CA ASN A 179 -0.56 16.35 21.44
C ASN A 179 -0.63 14.82 21.49
N VAL A 180 -0.20 14.23 22.60
CA VAL A 180 -0.15 12.77 22.78
C VAL A 180 -1.51 12.10 22.65
N TYR A 181 -2.55 12.73 23.16
CA TYR A 181 -3.91 12.17 23.12
C TYR A 181 -4.42 12.07 21.68
N ASN A 182 -4.41 13.18 20.94
CA ASN A 182 -4.87 13.18 19.55
C ASN A 182 -4.04 12.24 18.67
N PHE A 183 -2.72 12.23 18.85
CA PHE A 183 -1.86 11.30 18.12
C PHE A 183 -2.17 9.84 18.44
N TYR A 184 -2.47 9.51 19.69
CA TYR A 184 -2.87 8.15 20.06
C TYR A 184 -4.22 7.76 19.46
N GLU A 185 -5.18 8.68 19.39
CA GLU A 185 -6.47 8.45 18.70
C GLU A 185 -6.28 8.19 17.19
N GLU A 186 -5.29 8.82 16.57
CA GLU A 186 -4.92 8.54 15.18
C GLU A 186 -4.27 7.15 15.01
N CYS A 187 -3.70 6.59 16.09
CA CYS A 187 -3.04 5.28 16.12
C CYS A 187 -3.98 4.11 16.43
N THR A 188 -5.31 4.26 16.32
CA THR A 188 -6.28 3.21 16.73
C THR A 188 -6.12 1.88 15.99
N GLU A 189 -5.60 1.91 14.75
CA GLU A 189 -5.31 0.70 13.97
C GLU A 189 -3.94 0.09 14.28
N PHE A 190 -3.17 0.69 15.20
CA PHE A 190 -1.82 0.25 15.58
C PHE A 190 -1.80 -0.28 17.02
N PRO A 191 -2.21 -1.53 17.25
CA PRO A 191 -2.37 -2.08 18.60
C PRO A 191 -1.06 -2.15 19.41
N GLN A 192 0.10 -2.09 18.74
CA GLN A 192 1.42 -2.03 19.35
C GLN A 192 1.78 -0.65 19.90
N ILE A 193 1.05 0.41 19.52
CA ILE A 193 1.26 1.75 20.05
C ILE A 193 0.39 1.94 21.29
N CYS A 194 1.00 2.19 22.43
CA CYS A 194 0.28 2.39 23.68
C CYS A 194 0.80 3.59 24.47
N PRO A 195 -0.10 4.32 25.19
CA PRO A 195 0.30 5.41 26.05
C PRO A 195 0.98 4.86 27.31
N ILE A 196 2.07 5.53 27.70
CA ILE A 196 2.82 5.23 28.94
C ILE A 196 2.75 6.37 29.96
N SER A 197 2.26 7.53 29.53
CA SER A 197 1.96 8.70 30.36
C SER A 197 1.05 9.67 29.57
N GLU A 198 0.58 10.74 30.19
CA GLU A 198 -0.13 11.82 29.50
C GLU A 198 0.74 12.53 28.45
N ASN A 199 2.06 12.36 28.52
CA ASN A 199 3.04 13.05 27.69
C ASN A 199 3.84 12.13 26.75
N ALA A 200 3.52 10.82 26.70
CA ALA A 200 4.26 9.91 25.82
C ALA A 200 3.46 8.65 25.49
N VAL A 201 3.61 8.20 24.23
CA VAL A 201 3.24 6.88 23.74
C VAL A 201 4.48 6.14 23.22
N VAL A 202 4.45 4.82 23.23
CA VAL A 202 5.53 3.96 22.73
C VAL A 202 4.96 2.86 21.83
N ASN A 203 5.75 2.43 20.88
CA ASN A 203 5.55 1.18 20.19
C ASN A 203 6.19 0.05 21.00
N VAL A 204 5.41 -0.93 21.44
CA VAL A 204 5.90 -2.03 22.31
C VAL A 204 6.90 -2.94 21.61
N ASN A 205 6.91 -2.99 20.26
CA ASN A 205 7.87 -3.75 19.47
C ASN A 205 9.28 -3.16 19.56
N HIS A 206 9.40 -1.86 19.87
CA HIS A 206 10.65 -1.13 20.01
C HIS A 206 11.10 -0.99 21.48
N ILE A 207 10.47 -1.70 22.41
CA ILE A 207 10.88 -1.69 23.81
C ILE A 207 11.98 -2.73 24.06
N LYS A 208 13.18 -2.26 24.31
CA LYS A 208 14.33 -3.09 24.70
C LYS A 208 14.19 -3.67 26.11
N SER A 209 13.71 -2.87 27.07
CA SER A 209 13.47 -3.34 28.44
C SER A 209 12.44 -2.50 29.18
N VAL A 210 11.70 -3.16 30.07
CA VAL A 210 10.68 -2.55 30.94
C VAL A 210 11.20 -2.56 32.38
N CYS A 211 11.29 -1.39 33.00
CA CYS A 211 11.65 -1.20 34.41
C CYS A 211 10.46 -0.67 35.20
N PHE A 212 10.59 -0.62 36.53
CA PHE A 212 9.49 -0.25 37.43
C PHE A 212 8.84 1.12 37.13
N ARG A 213 9.63 2.12 36.70
CA ARG A 213 9.17 3.49 36.45
C ARG A 213 9.52 4.02 35.07
N HIS A 214 10.09 3.22 34.20
CA HIS A 214 10.51 3.63 32.87
C HIS A 214 10.64 2.44 31.93
N VAL A 215 10.58 2.73 30.65
CA VAL A 215 10.96 1.82 29.56
C VAL A 215 12.25 2.34 28.91
N ILE A 216 13.04 1.41 28.36
CA ILE A 216 14.20 1.71 27.54
C ILE A 216 13.85 1.26 26.13
N MET A 217 13.91 2.18 25.18
CA MET A 217 13.65 1.94 23.78
C MET A 217 14.90 1.36 23.09
N ASP A 218 14.75 0.87 21.86
CA ASP A 218 15.87 0.28 21.08
C ASP A 218 17.00 1.26 20.83
N ASP A 219 16.67 2.55 20.66
CA ASP A 219 17.64 3.65 20.55
C ASP A 219 18.29 4.05 21.88
N ASN A 220 18.05 3.27 22.97
CA ASN A 220 18.45 3.51 24.35
C ASN A 220 17.79 4.74 25.01
N THR A 221 16.81 5.35 24.40
CA THR A 221 16.03 6.42 25.03
C THR A 221 15.24 5.87 26.22
N LYS A 222 15.33 6.60 27.35
CA LYS A 222 14.63 6.26 28.59
C LYS A 222 13.38 7.11 28.75
N LEU A 223 12.20 6.48 28.74
CA LEU A 223 10.92 7.15 28.88
C LEU A 223 10.24 6.76 30.20
N LYS A 224 9.70 7.77 30.90
CA LYS A 224 9.05 7.56 32.20
C LYS A 224 7.64 6.99 32.01
N VAL A 225 7.33 5.92 32.77
CA VAL A 225 6.00 5.30 32.81
C VAL A 225 5.23 5.82 34.03
N ALA A 226 4.07 6.42 33.84
CA ALA A 226 3.20 6.82 34.93
C ALA A 226 2.48 5.60 35.52
N PHE A 227 2.15 5.66 36.79
CA PHE A 227 1.61 4.51 37.53
C PHE A 227 0.31 3.97 36.92
N SER A 228 -0.58 4.87 36.51
CA SER A 228 -1.89 4.57 35.88
C SER A 228 -1.76 3.89 34.51
N PHE A 229 -0.64 4.02 33.82
CA PHE A 229 -0.42 3.50 32.45
C PHE A 229 0.39 2.19 32.40
N ARG A 230 0.74 1.61 33.52
CA ARG A 230 1.62 0.42 33.54
C ARG A 230 1.03 -0.81 32.88
N ASN A 231 -0.29 -0.98 32.97
CA ASN A 231 -0.97 -2.13 32.39
C ASN A 231 -1.04 -2.05 30.87
N ASN A 232 -1.02 -0.85 30.29
CA ASN A 232 -1.14 -0.65 28.85
C ASN A 232 -0.07 -1.40 28.04
N ILE A 233 1.18 -1.40 28.54
CA ILE A 233 2.29 -2.12 27.87
C ILE A 233 2.03 -3.63 27.87
N LYS A 234 1.50 -4.17 28.99
CA LYS A 234 1.20 -5.59 29.10
C LYS A 234 0.02 -5.97 28.20
N GLU A 235 -1.02 -5.15 28.19
CA GLU A 235 -2.21 -5.34 27.35
C GLU A 235 -1.85 -5.28 25.87
N ALA A 236 -1.08 -4.29 25.43
CA ALA A 236 -0.63 -4.17 24.06
C ALA A 236 0.21 -5.39 23.61
N LYS A 237 1.14 -5.89 24.45
CA LYS A 237 1.90 -7.11 24.16
C LYS A 237 1.03 -8.35 24.06
N THR A 238 0.06 -8.51 24.98
CA THR A 238 -0.86 -9.65 24.96
C THR A 238 -1.76 -9.64 23.73
N HIS A 239 -2.19 -8.45 23.30
CA HIS A 239 -2.99 -8.29 22.06
C HIS A 239 -2.22 -8.76 20.82
N LEU A 240 -0.93 -8.44 20.72
CA LEU A 240 -0.08 -8.88 19.61
C LEU A 240 0.15 -10.40 19.61
N GLU A 241 0.35 -11.02 20.80
CA GLU A 241 0.55 -12.45 20.93
C GLU A 241 -0.72 -13.28 20.57
N ASN A 242 -1.91 -12.71 20.73
CA ASN A 242 -3.19 -13.39 20.42
C ASN A 242 -3.65 -13.22 18.96
N ASN A 243 -3.01 -12.34 18.18
CA ASN A 243 -3.35 -12.07 16.79
C ASN A 243 -2.35 -12.67 15.78
N ILE A 244 -1.41 -13.47 16.27
CA ILE A 244 -0.49 -14.32 15.49
C ILE A 244 -1.03 -15.77 15.50
#